data_b1553e3ea80426089fabac7d00c8b9c7
#
_entry.id   b1553e3ea80426089fabac7d00c8b9c7
#
_cell.length_a   1.000
_cell.length_b   1.000
_cell.length_c   1.000
_cell.angle_alpha   90.00
_cell.angle_beta   90.00
_cell.angle_gamma   90.00
#
_symmetry.space_group_name_H-M   'P 1'
#
loop_
_entity.id
_entity.type
_entity.pdbx_description
1 polymer ?
#
loop_
_entity_poly.entity_id
_entity_poly.type
_entity_poly.pdbx_seq_one_letter_code
_entity_poly.pdbx_strand_id
1 'polypeptide(L)'
;MLLHIHRIDSCEAYHLASAIVLPETASVLLREPMPWKRLPMVGLATLETSEEVKKGVRTHSAKLTATLCGGRLALPARPLAYRLSCVNGRQYLLGTADPPFPLTTQEEKRPGNAAETSAVSLVVSQQSFVALLLIFPK
;
A
#
# COMPACT_ATOMS: atom_id res chain seq x y z
N MET A 1 -8.85 6.02 -10.73
CA MET A 1 -7.80 5.30 -11.48
C MET A 1 -7.58 3.94 -10.85
N LEU A 2 -7.48 2.92 -11.67
CA LEU A 2 -7.26 1.54 -11.22
C LEU A 2 -5.93 1.03 -11.72
N LEU A 3 -5.12 0.52 -10.80
CA LEU A 3 -3.82 -0.05 -11.11
C LEU A 3 -3.76 -1.51 -10.66
N HIS A 4 -3.02 -2.32 -11.42
CA HIS A 4 -2.79 -3.71 -11.05
C HIS A 4 -1.37 -3.84 -10.50
N ILE A 5 -1.27 -4.43 -9.32
CA ILE A 5 -0.02 -4.52 -8.56
C ILE A 5 0.44 -5.97 -8.52
N HIS A 6 1.67 -6.23 -8.96
CA HIS A 6 2.20 -7.60 -8.98
C HIS A 6 3.10 -7.92 -7.79
N ARG A 7 3.50 -6.90 -7.03
CA ARG A 7 4.34 -7.11 -5.86
C ARG A 7 4.08 -6.02 -4.83
N ILE A 8 3.96 -6.43 -3.57
CA ILE A 8 3.80 -5.53 -2.43
C ILE A 8 4.91 -5.80 -1.43
N ASP A 9 5.63 -4.75 -1.03
CA ASP A 9 6.60 -4.81 0.05
C ASP A 9 6.14 -3.88 1.17
N SER A 10 6.40 -4.25 2.40
CA SER A 10 6.03 -3.43 3.55
C SER A 10 7.24 -3.16 4.45
N CYS A 11 7.18 -2.03 5.15
CA CYS A 11 8.12 -1.74 6.23
C CYS A 11 7.42 -0.82 7.23
N GLU A 12 7.98 -0.71 8.42
CA GLU A 12 7.42 0.21 9.40
C GLU A 12 7.65 1.65 8.92
N ALA A 13 6.63 2.48 9.07
CA ALA A 13 6.62 3.82 8.49
C ALA A 13 7.77 4.71 8.96
N TYR A 14 8.26 4.51 10.19
CA TYR A 14 9.32 5.34 10.71
C TYR A 14 10.63 5.22 9.93
N HIS A 15 10.84 4.11 9.20
CA HIS A 15 12.02 3.96 8.35
C HIS A 15 12.04 4.97 7.20
N LEU A 16 10.90 5.58 6.91
CA LEU A 16 10.80 6.56 5.83
C LEU A 16 11.10 7.98 6.28
N ALA A 17 11.56 8.17 7.51
CA ALA A 17 11.86 9.50 8.03
C ALA A 17 12.92 10.23 7.19
N SER A 18 13.82 9.51 6.53
CA SER A 18 14.84 10.09 5.67
C SER A 18 14.42 10.22 4.21
N ALA A 19 13.22 9.76 3.86
CA ALA A 19 12.73 9.88 2.49
C ALA A 19 12.39 11.33 2.16
N ILE A 20 12.64 11.72 0.92
CA ILE A 20 12.35 13.08 0.45
C ILE A 20 11.07 13.02 -0.38
N VAL A 21 10.01 13.66 0.14
CA VAL A 21 8.73 13.71 -0.55
C VAL A 21 8.64 15.02 -1.33
N LEU A 22 8.29 14.89 -2.62
CA LEU A 22 8.10 16.04 -3.51
C LEU A 22 6.61 16.13 -3.85
N PRO A 23 5.81 16.84 -3.04
CA PRO A 23 4.35 16.85 -3.23
C PRO A 23 3.91 17.47 -4.54
N GLU A 24 4.68 18.39 -5.09
CA GLU A 24 4.34 19.06 -6.35
C GLU A 24 4.29 18.08 -7.52
N THR A 25 5.16 17.09 -7.53
CA THR A 25 5.20 16.08 -8.58
C THR A 25 4.65 14.74 -8.13
N ALA A 26 4.12 14.69 -6.90
CA ALA A 26 3.61 13.46 -6.28
C ALA A 26 4.64 12.32 -6.38
N SER A 27 5.88 12.61 -6.00
CA SER A 27 6.96 11.65 -6.06
C SER A 27 7.76 11.62 -4.77
N VAL A 28 8.55 10.58 -4.59
CA VAL A 28 9.36 10.39 -3.39
C VAL A 28 10.70 9.77 -3.75
N LEU A 29 11.75 10.26 -3.10
CA LEU A 29 13.08 9.69 -3.19
C LEU A 29 13.35 8.90 -1.91
N LEU A 30 13.61 7.62 -2.06
CA LEU A 30 13.91 6.75 -0.92
C LEU A 30 15.42 6.62 -0.75
N ARG A 31 15.86 6.55 0.50
CA ARG A 31 17.25 6.27 0.81
C ARG A 31 17.40 4.78 1.07
N GLU A 32 18.25 4.15 0.30
CA GLU A 32 18.55 2.75 0.47
C GLU A 32 19.73 2.56 1.43
N PRO A 33 19.85 1.44 2.14
CA PRO A 33 18.91 0.31 2.10
C PRO A 33 17.72 0.51 3.04
N MET A 34 16.59 -0.05 2.64
CA MET A 34 15.36 -0.05 3.43
C MET A 34 14.98 -1.49 3.77
N PRO A 35 14.46 -1.75 4.98
CA PRO A 35 14.12 -3.11 5.38
C PRO A 35 12.76 -3.54 4.82
N TRP A 36 12.63 -3.55 3.49
CA TRP A 36 11.39 -3.98 2.85
C TRP A 36 11.16 -5.47 3.02
N LYS A 37 9.92 -5.82 3.33
CA LYS A 37 9.48 -7.20 3.48
C LYS A 37 8.42 -7.48 2.44
N ARG A 38 8.69 -8.46 1.59
CA ARG A 38 7.74 -8.86 0.56
C ARG A 38 6.54 -9.57 1.17
N LEU A 39 5.33 -9.21 0.75
CA LEU A 39 4.12 -9.88 1.19
C LEU A 39 3.82 -11.09 0.31
N PRO A 40 3.41 -12.22 0.92
CA PRO A 40 3.05 -13.42 0.15
C PRO A 40 1.67 -13.25 -0.47
N MET A 41 1.64 -12.84 -1.73
CA MET A 41 0.42 -12.49 -2.44
C MET A 41 0.10 -13.50 -3.52
N VAL A 42 -1.19 -13.79 -3.72
CA VAL A 42 -1.67 -14.64 -4.79
C VAL A 42 -2.26 -13.76 -5.90
N GLY A 43 -1.75 -13.94 -7.11
CA GLY A 43 -2.23 -13.17 -8.25
C GLY A 43 -1.89 -11.70 -8.17
N LEU A 44 -2.68 -10.88 -8.84
CA LEU A 44 -2.49 -9.44 -8.84
C LEU A 44 -3.37 -8.77 -7.80
N ALA A 45 -2.81 -7.76 -7.13
CA ALA A 45 -3.59 -6.87 -6.30
C ALA A 45 -4.13 -5.72 -7.13
N THR A 46 -5.16 -5.06 -6.62
CA THR A 46 -5.73 -3.88 -7.27
C THR A 46 -5.57 -2.67 -6.36
N LEU A 47 -5.21 -1.54 -6.96
CA LEU A 47 -5.12 -0.27 -6.27
C LEU A 47 -6.07 0.71 -6.95
N GLU A 48 -7.07 1.17 -6.20
CA GLU A 48 -7.99 2.19 -6.68
C GLU A 48 -7.63 3.52 -6.04
N THR A 49 -7.52 4.56 -6.87
CA THR A 49 -7.28 5.90 -6.38
C THR A 49 -8.39 6.82 -6.82
N SER A 50 -8.73 7.76 -5.96
CA SER A 50 -9.76 8.76 -6.26
C SER A 50 -9.38 10.09 -5.64
N GLU A 51 -10.02 11.14 -6.14
CA GLU A 51 -9.77 12.49 -5.69
C GLU A 51 -11.12 13.17 -5.45
N GLU A 52 -11.23 13.86 -4.34
CA GLU A 52 -12.45 14.55 -3.97
C GLU A 52 -12.12 15.96 -3.51
N VAL A 53 -12.94 16.95 -3.96
CA VAL A 53 -12.80 18.32 -3.53
C VAL A 53 -14.06 18.70 -2.77
N LYS A 54 -13.91 19.07 -1.50
CA LYS A 54 -14.99 19.55 -0.66
C LYS A 54 -14.58 20.87 -0.01
N LYS A 55 -15.41 21.89 -0.15
CA LYS A 55 -15.18 23.21 0.46
C LYS A 55 -13.77 23.75 0.15
N GLY A 56 -13.32 23.53 -1.08
CA GLY A 56 -12.01 23.98 -1.51
C GLY A 56 -10.84 23.11 -1.07
N VAL A 57 -11.09 22.03 -0.33
CA VAL A 57 -10.05 21.12 0.12
C VAL A 57 -10.03 19.89 -0.76
N ARG A 58 -8.87 19.57 -1.30
CA ARG A 58 -8.66 18.39 -2.14
C ARG A 58 -8.12 17.23 -1.31
N THR A 59 -8.82 16.11 -1.37
CA THR A 59 -8.42 14.89 -0.65
C THR A 59 -8.22 13.75 -1.64
N HIS A 60 -7.13 13.03 -1.48
CA HIS A 60 -6.81 11.86 -2.29
C HIS A 60 -7.02 10.60 -1.48
N SER A 61 -7.72 9.64 -2.07
CA SER A 61 -7.99 8.35 -1.43
C SER A 61 -7.34 7.24 -2.23
N ALA A 62 -6.77 6.27 -1.54
CA ALA A 62 -6.20 5.08 -2.16
C ALA A 62 -6.68 3.85 -1.42
N LYS A 63 -7.06 2.81 -2.15
CA LYS A 63 -7.49 1.54 -1.58
C LYS A 63 -6.80 0.40 -2.30
N LEU A 64 -6.00 -0.34 -1.56
CA LEU A 64 -5.28 -1.51 -2.07
C LEU A 64 -5.99 -2.76 -1.58
N THR A 65 -6.29 -3.67 -2.50
CA THR A 65 -6.91 -4.95 -2.18
C THR A 65 -6.06 -6.07 -2.72
N ALA A 66 -5.66 -6.99 -1.85
CA ALA A 66 -4.81 -8.13 -2.23
C ALA A 66 -5.30 -9.40 -1.56
N THR A 67 -4.99 -10.54 -2.18
CA THR A 67 -5.25 -11.85 -1.60
C THR A 67 -3.90 -12.43 -1.15
N LEU A 68 -3.83 -12.85 0.11
CA LEU A 68 -2.61 -13.38 0.69
C LEU A 68 -2.54 -14.89 0.58
N CYS A 69 -1.32 -15.38 0.41
CA CYS A 69 -1.00 -16.80 0.43
C CYS A 69 -0.44 -17.15 1.82
N GLY A 70 -0.85 -18.27 2.38
CA GLY A 70 -0.29 -18.75 3.64
C GLY A 70 -0.96 -18.22 4.91
N GLY A 71 -2.11 -17.57 4.79
CA GLY A 71 -2.90 -17.16 5.94
C GLY A 71 -2.64 -15.71 6.38
N ARG A 72 -3.11 -15.39 7.57
CA ARG A 72 -3.01 -14.03 8.10
C ARG A 72 -1.56 -13.63 8.40
N LEU A 73 -1.26 -12.37 8.14
CA LEU A 73 0.03 -11.81 8.50
C LEU A 73 0.00 -11.33 9.95
N ALA A 74 1.14 -11.49 10.63
CA ALA A 74 1.33 -10.87 11.93
C ALA A 74 1.72 -9.41 11.67
N LEU A 75 0.82 -8.47 11.99
CA LEU A 75 1.06 -7.06 11.78
C LEU A 75 1.61 -6.43 13.05
N PRO A 76 2.64 -5.58 12.94
CA PRO A 76 3.15 -4.87 14.10
C PRO A 76 2.16 -3.82 14.58
N ALA A 77 2.32 -3.37 15.81
CA ALA A 77 1.47 -2.31 16.36
C ALA A 77 1.79 -0.94 15.72
N ARG A 78 2.97 -0.79 15.13
CA ARG A 78 3.38 0.47 14.51
C ARG A 78 2.80 0.61 13.12
N PRO A 79 2.59 1.86 12.65
CA PRO A 79 2.11 2.07 11.29
C PRO A 79 3.06 1.47 10.26
N LEU A 80 2.48 0.98 9.16
CA LEU A 80 3.23 0.40 8.05
C LEU A 80 3.13 1.29 6.83
N ALA A 81 4.18 1.25 6.01
CA ALA A 81 4.16 1.82 4.68
C ALA A 81 4.36 0.70 3.67
N TYR A 82 3.85 0.88 2.47
CA TYR A 82 3.86 -0.14 1.44
C TYR A 82 4.48 0.38 0.16
N ARG A 83 5.36 -0.43 -0.42
CA ARG A 83 5.89 -0.17 -1.75
C ARG A 83 5.18 -1.09 -2.74
N LEU A 84 4.53 -0.49 -3.73
CA LEU A 84 3.69 -1.20 -4.66
C LEU A 84 4.36 -1.21 -6.04
N SER A 85 4.60 -2.41 -6.57
CA SER A 85 5.18 -2.55 -7.91
C SER A 85 4.05 -2.85 -8.89
N CYS A 86 3.81 -1.90 -9.78
CA CYS A 86 2.73 -1.98 -10.75
C CYS A 86 3.16 -2.73 -12.00
N VAL A 87 2.20 -3.34 -12.69
CA VAL A 87 2.47 -4.07 -13.94
C VAL A 87 2.99 -3.15 -15.05
N ASN A 88 2.78 -1.84 -14.92
CA ASN A 88 3.30 -0.87 -15.90
C ASN A 88 4.78 -0.53 -15.69
N GLY A 89 5.45 -1.16 -14.72
CA GLY A 89 6.86 -0.94 -14.43
C GLY A 89 7.15 0.15 -13.42
N ARG A 90 6.14 0.88 -12.97
CA ARG A 90 6.31 1.93 -11.97
C ARG A 90 6.13 1.40 -10.57
N GLN A 91 6.76 2.06 -9.61
CA GLN A 91 6.60 1.74 -8.20
C GLN A 91 5.98 2.93 -7.48
N TYR A 92 5.06 2.64 -6.58
CA TYR A 92 4.37 3.66 -5.81
C TYR A 92 4.57 3.41 -4.32
N LEU A 93 4.50 4.49 -3.55
CA LEU A 93 4.62 4.42 -2.10
C LEU A 93 3.27 4.76 -1.47
N LEU A 94 2.77 3.87 -0.63
CA LEU A 94 1.54 4.09 0.13
C LEU A 94 1.94 4.26 1.59
N GLY A 95 1.87 5.49 2.07
CA GLY A 95 2.26 5.82 3.44
C GLY A 95 3.64 6.48 3.51
N THR A 96 3.82 7.32 4.53
CA THR A 96 5.08 8.00 4.80
C THR A 96 5.35 7.92 6.30
N ALA A 97 6.46 8.52 6.74
CA ALA A 97 6.78 8.57 8.17
C ALA A 97 5.82 9.48 8.95
N ASP A 98 5.08 10.34 8.25
CA ASP A 98 4.14 11.27 8.87
C ASP A 98 2.69 10.86 8.64
N PRO A 99 1.77 11.23 9.57
CA PRO A 99 0.34 10.99 9.35
C PRO A 99 -0.17 11.74 8.12
N PRO A 100 -1.24 11.26 7.48
CA PRO A 100 -2.03 10.08 7.84
C PRO A 100 -1.36 8.78 7.41
N PHE A 101 -1.47 7.77 8.26
CA PHE A 101 -0.92 6.45 7.96
C PHE A 101 -1.97 5.58 7.27
N PRO A 102 -1.54 4.65 6.40
CA PRO A 102 -2.47 3.69 5.82
C PRO A 102 -3.09 2.80 6.89
N LEU A 103 -4.38 2.53 6.74
CA LEU A 103 -5.09 1.62 7.62
C LEU A 103 -5.14 0.25 6.97
N THR A 104 -4.58 -0.75 7.64
CA THR A 104 -4.51 -2.11 7.13
C THR A 104 -5.47 -3.00 7.86
N THR A 105 -6.32 -3.71 7.12
CA THR A 105 -7.23 -4.69 7.67
C THR A 105 -7.08 -6.01 6.94
N GLN A 106 -7.35 -7.11 7.63
CA GLN A 106 -7.33 -8.44 7.06
C GLN A 106 -8.67 -9.09 7.32
N GLU A 107 -9.19 -9.76 6.31
CA GLU A 107 -10.41 -10.54 6.41
C GLU A 107 -10.14 -11.95 5.95
N GLU A 108 -10.33 -12.91 6.84
CA GLU A 108 -10.15 -14.32 6.51
C GLU A 108 -11.48 -14.92 6.12
N LYS A 109 -11.55 -15.46 4.90
CA LYS A 109 -12.72 -16.16 4.42
C LYS A 109 -12.49 -17.64 4.53
N ARG A 110 -13.29 -18.31 5.36
CA ARG A 110 -13.24 -19.75 5.49
C ARG A 110 -14.37 -20.33 4.64
N PRO A 111 -14.02 -21.16 3.62
CA PRO A 111 -15.06 -21.77 2.83
C PRO A 111 -15.87 -22.75 3.66
N GLY A 112 -17.15 -22.89 3.34
CA GLY A 112 -18.02 -23.86 4.00
C GLY A 112 -17.72 -25.30 3.59
N ASN A 113 -16.87 -25.50 2.59
CA ASN A 113 -16.50 -26.80 2.06
C ASN A 113 -15.03 -27.10 2.39
N ALA A 114 -14.78 -28.24 2.99
CA ALA A 114 -13.43 -28.64 3.39
C ALA A 114 -12.46 -28.82 2.20
N ALA A 115 -12.98 -28.97 0.99
CA ALA A 115 -12.15 -29.11 -0.21
C ALA A 115 -11.59 -27.77 -0.69
N GLU A 116 -12.11 -26.64 -0.20
CA GLU A 116 -11.64 -25.33 -0.60
C GLU A 116 -10.57 -24.82 0.33
N THR A 117 -9.66 -24.00 -0.23
CA THR A 117 -8.57 -23.41 0.54
C THR A 117 -9.04 -22.10 1.15
N SER A 118 -8.68 -21.86 2.41
CA SER A 118 -8.94 -20.58 3.06
C SER A 118 -8.16 -19.48 2.37
N ALA A 119 -8.77 -18.31 2.24
CA ALA A 119 -8.13 -17.14 1.65
C ALA A 119 -8.21 -15.98 2.62
N VAL A 120 -7.16 -15.16 2.66
CA VAL A 120 -7.10 -13.95 3.45
C VAL A 120 -7.04 -12.75 2.51
N SER A 121 -7.98 -11.83 2.67
CA SER A 121 -7.98 -10.57 1.93
C SER A 121 -7.31 -9.50 2.76
N LEU A 122 -6.35 -8.81 2.17
CA LEU A 122 -5.69 -7.67 2.78
C LEU A 122 -6.22 -6.40 2.13
N VAL A 123 -6.72 -5.48 2.93
CA VAL A 123 -7.20 -4.18 2.45
C VAL A 123 -6.43 -3.09 3.16
N VAL A 124 -5.79 -2.23 2.37
CA VAL A 124 -5.06 -1.08 2.88
C VAL A 124 -5.71 0.17 2.30
N SER A 125 -6.15 1.07 3.16
CA SER A 125 -6.78 2.30 2.72
C SER A 125 -6.06 3.50 3.33
N GLN A 126 -5.99 4.59 2.55
CA GLN A 126 -5.36 5.82 2.99
C GLN A 126 -6.11 7.01 2.40
N GLN A 127 -6.26 8.05 3.21
CA GLN A 127 -6.71 9.37 2.74
C GLN A 127 -5.60 10.37 3.05
N SER A 128 -5.29 11.20 2.10
CA SER A 128 -4.19 12.16 2.22
C SER A 128 -4.47 13.41 1.41
N PHE A 129 -3.81 14.50 1.77
CA PHE A 129 -3.87 15.73 0.98
C PHE A 129 -2.90 15.70 -0.20
N VAL A 130 -2.09 14.66 -0.29
CA VAL A 130 -1.12 14.47 -1.37
C VAL A 130 -1.52 13.26 -2.19
N ALA A 131 -1.37 13.35 -3.51
CA ALA A 131 -1.67 12.23 -4.40
C ALA A 131 -0.74 11.04 -4.13
N LEU A 132 -1.11 9.87 -4.66
CA LEU A 132 -0.27 8.68 -4.56
C LEU A 132 1.15 8.97 -5.03
N LEU A 133 2.13 8.65 -4.19
CA LEU A 133 3.52 9.00 -4.46
C LEU A 133 4.18 7.98 -5.39
N LEU A 134 4.82 8.50 -6.44
CA LEU A 134 5.61 7.70 -7.36
C LEU A 134 7.04 7.62 -6.83
N ILE A 135 7.58 6.41 -6.69
CA ILE A 135 8.95 6.22 -6.27
C ILE A 135 9.86 6.46 -7.45
N PHE A 136 10.79 7.39 -7.31
CA PHE A 136 11.79 7.60 -8.33
C PHE A 136 12.71 6.40 -8.38
N PRO A 137 12.92 5.82 -9.53
CA PRO A 137 13.92 4.78 -9.66
C PRO A 137 15.27 5.45 -9.53
N LYS A 138 15.99 5.03 -8.72
CA LYS A 138 17.17 5.58 -8.53
C LYS A 138 18.10 5.49 -9.41
#